data_608268bc7d8c3d140c669a770ff65493
#
_entry.id   608268bc7d8c3d140c669a770ff65493
#
_cell.length_a   1.000
_cell.length_b   1.000
_cell.length_c   1.000
_cell.angle_alpha   90.00
_cell.angle_beta   90.00
_cell.angle_gamma   90.00
#
_symmetry.space_group_name_H-M   'P 1'
#
loop_
_entity.id
_entity.type
_entity.pdbx_description
1 polymer ?
#
loop_
_entity_poly.entity_id
_entity_poly.type
_entity_poly.pdbx_seq_one_letter_code
_entity_poly.pdbx_strand_id
1 'polypeptide(L)'
;MHFYTTRSVDENQDNETLKDITKSGKQRPWREKKLDNVGYADILEILKIKKAYNVKQCGNVLEFKPSEDGYLKLYKTWFCKSKLCPVCNWRRAMKNSSQAQKVIEEVVKEKPKARWLFLTLSTKNAIDGKTLENSLKEMTKAFHKLFKYKKVSKNLIGFMRSTEVTVNKKDGSYNQHMHVLLCVETVSYTHLT
;
A
#
# COMPACT_ATOMS: atom_id res chain seq x y z
N MET A 1 -20.31 -10.93 -28.29
CA MET A 1 -19.41 -10.65 -27.14
C MET A 1 -18.27 -9.79 -27.64
N HIS A 2 -18.35 -8.47 -27.51
CA HIS A 2 -17.33 -7.58 -28.08
C HIS A 2 -16.22 -7.36 -27.05
N PHE A 3 -15.00 -7.70 -27.43
CA PHE A 3 -13.81 -7.40 -26.63
C PHE A 3 -13.18 -6.13 -27.19
N TYR A 4 -12.95 -5.16 -26.34
CA TYR A 4 -12.22 -3.94 -26.67
C TYR A 4 -10.78 -4.08 -26.17
N THR A 5 -9.84 -4.14 -27.11
CA THR A 5 -8.40 -4.18 -26.84
C THR A 5 -7.85 -2.78 -27.12
N THR A 6 -7.27 -2.11 -26.14
CA THR A 6 -6.54 -0.86 -26.39
C THR A 6 -5.15 -1.20 -26.90
N ARG A 7 -4.91 -1.00 -28.19
CA ARG A 7 -3.57 -0.97 -28.81
C ARG A 7 -2.89 0.38 -28.54
N SER A 8 -1.56 0.38 -28.61
CA SER A 8 -0.68 1.54 -28.48
C SER A 8 -1.22 2.80 -29.15
N VAL A 9 -1.21 3.91 -28.40
CA VAL A 9 -1.79 5.19 -28.77
C VAL A 9 -0.91 5.86 -29.82
N ASP A 10 -1.44 6.05 -31.02
CA ASP A 10 -1.04 7.12 -31.95
C ASP A 10 -1.66 8.44 -31.47
N GLU A 11 -0.88 9.51 -31.46
CA GLU A 11 -1.18 10.77 -30.77
C GLU A 11 -2.32 11.64 -31.36
N ASN A 12 -3.06 11.17 -32.37
CA ASN A 12 -3.99 12.01 -33.15
C ASN A 12 -5.40 11.42 -33.40
N GLN A 13 -5.93 10.61 -32.49
CA GLN A 13 -7.36 10.29 -32.53
C GLN A 13 -7.99 10.60 -31.18
N ASP A 14 -9.10 11.36 -31.19
CA ASP A 14 -10.05 11.53 -30.08
C ASP A 14 -10.69 10.16 -29.75
N ASN A 15 -9.87 9.25 -29.25
CA ASN A 15 -10.32 7.96 -28.77
C ASN A 15 -10.92 8.18 -27.38
N GLU A 16 -12.20 7.95 -27.24
CA GLU A 16 -12.86 7.78 -25.95
C GLU A 16 -12.09 6.75 -25.14
N THR A 17 -11.22 7.26 -24.28
CA THR A 17 -10.44 6.41 -23.39
C THR A 17 -11.40 5.76 -22.41
N LEU A 18 -11.50 4.44 -22.40
CA LEU A 18 -12.29 3.70 -21.43
C LEU A 18 -11.92 4.12 -20.00
N LYS A 19 -12.88 4.69 -19.28
CA LYS A 19 -12.69 5.18 -17.91
C LYS A 19 -13.14 4.10 -16.93
N ASP A 20 -12.22 3.63 -16.09
CA ASP A 20 -12.56 2.77 -14.96
C ASP A 20 -13.03 3.66 -13.79
N ILE A 21 -14.34 3.77 -13.64
CA ILE A 21 -14.97 4.59 -12.62
C ILE A 21 -15.45 3.70 -11.47
N THR A 22 -15.12 4.08 -10.25
CA THR A 22 -15.58 3.39 -9.04
C THR A 22 -17.05 3.70 -8.77
N LYS A 23 -17.74 2.90 -7.96
CA LYS A 23 -19.13 3.17 -7.51
C LYS A 23 -19.29 4.55 -6.84
N SER A 24 -18.22 5.12 -6.30
CA SER A 24 -18.18 6.48 -5.72
C SER A 24 -17.88 7.58 -6.74
N GLY A 25 -17.89 7.28 -8.05
CA GLY A 25 -17.62 8.26 -9.12
C GLY A 25 -16.13 8.59 -9.35
N LYS A 26 -15.20 8.00 -8.58
CA LYS A 26 -13.76 8.27 -8.72
C LYS A 26 -13.16 7.45 -9.85
N GLN A 27 -12.48 8.11 -10.78
CA GLN A 27 -11.71 7.45 -11.84
C GLN A 27 -10.42 6.82 -11.28
N ARG A 28 -10.14 5.58 -11.67
CA ARG A 28 -8.88 4.92 -11.32
C ARG A 28 -7.77 5.37 -12.28
N PRO A 29 -6.60 5.79 -11.77
CA PRO A 29 -5.53 6.40 -12.56
C PRO A 29 -4.63 5.34 -13.25
N TRP A 30 -5.21 4.46 -14.07
CA TRP A 30 -4.45 3.39 -14.74
C TRP A 30 -3.35 3.92 -15.64
N ARG A 31 -3.66 4.94 -16.46
CA ARG A 31 -2.68 5.54 -17.38
C ARG A 31 -1.52 6.17 -16.62
N GLU A 32 -1.81 7.00 -15.62
CA GLU A 32 -0.78 7.63 -14.77
C GLU A 32 0.12 6.57 -14.13
N LYS A 33 -0.47 5.56 -13.50
CA LYS A 33 0.29 4.48 -12.85
C LYS A 33 1.09 3.63 -13.83
N LYS A 34 0.63 3.52 -15.08
CA LYS A 34 1.40 2.84 -16.13
C LYS A 34 2.58 3.69 -16.62
N LEU A 35 2.42 4.99 -16.78
CA LEU A 35 3.51 5.88 -17.12
C LEU A 35 4.60 5.87 -16.03
N ASP A 36 4.21 6.00 -14.75
CA ASP A 36 5.12 5.84 -13.61
C ASP A 36 5.87 4.49 -13.67
N ASN A 37 5.15 3.44 -14.05
CA ASN A 37 5.69 2.08 -14.11
C ASN A 37 6.75 1.92 -15.22
N VAL A 38 6.51 2.51 -16.38
CA VAL A 38 7.47 2.46 -17.51
C VAL A 38 8.74 3.24 -17.14
N GLY A 39 8.61 4.49 -16.68
CA GLY A 39 9.76 5.29 -16.26
C GLY A 39 10.56 4.63 -15.13
N TYR A 40 9.89 3.99 -14.18
CA TYR A 40 10.58 3.25 -13.13
C TYR A 40 11.29 1.98 -13.66
N ALA A 41 10.69 1.30 -14.64
CA ALA A 41 11.32 0.14 -15.27
C ALA A 41 12.62 0.51 -15.99
N ASP A 42 12.68 1.66 -16.63
CA ASP A 42 13.91 2.15 -17.27
C ASP A 42 15.04 2.37 -16.24
N ILE A 43 14.72 2.89 -15.06
CA ILE A 43 15.68 2.98 -13.94
C ILE A 43 16.15 1.58 -13.50
N LEU A 44 15.23 0.61 -13.41
CA LEU A 44 15.58 -0.77 -13.05
C LEU A 44 16.48 -1.43 -14.11
N GLU A 45 16.31 -1.08 -15.40
CA GLU A 45 17.18 -1.55 -16.49
C GLU A 45 18.59 -0.99 -16.34
N ILE A 46 18.73 0.32 -16.07
CA ILE A 46 20.03 0.98 -15.81
C ILE A 46 20.74 0.31 -14.63
N LEU A 47 20.00 -0.02 -13.56
CA LEU A 47 20.50 -0.72 -12.38
C LEU A 47 20.70 -2.24 -12.59
N LYS A 48 20.50 -2.75 -13.82
CA LYS A 48 20.63 -4.17 -14.19
C LYS A 48 19.79 -5.12 -13.33
N ILE A 49 18.63 -4.68 -12.88
CA ILE A 49 17.73 -5.49 -12.07
C ILE A 49 16.93 -6.43 -12.98
N LYS A 50 17.09 -7.75 -12.80
CA LYS A 50 16.50 -8.81 -13.63
C LYS A 50 14.97 -8.69 -13.83
N LYS A 51 14.26 -8.03 -12.91
CA LYS A 51 12.80 -7.88 -12.98
C LYS A 51 12.35 -6.67 -13.80
N ALA A 52 13.25 -5.83 -14.32
CA ALA A 52 12.93 -4.61 -15.07
C ALA A 52 11.94 -4.88 -16.21
N TYR A 53 12.23 -5.85 -17.07
CA TYR A 53 11.34 -6.23 -18.15
C TYR A 53 9.94 -6.62 -17.68
N ASN A 54 9.81 -7.44 -16.65
CA ASN A 54 8.52 -7.84 -16.10
C ASN A 54 7.74 -6.65 -15.51
N VAL A 55 8.45 -5.70 -14.91
CA VAL A 55 7.85 -4.45 -14.41
C VAL A 55 7.33 -3.65 -15.59
N LYS A 56 8.13 -3.46 -16.65
CA LYS A 56 7.77 -2.71 -17.86
C LYS A 56 6.51 -3.27 -18.54
N GLN A 57 6.38 -4.60 -18.62
CA GLN A 57 5.24 -5.28 -19.22
C GLN A 57 4.00 -5.36 -18.32
N CYS A 58 4.12 -5.00 -17.04
CA CYS A 58 3.02 -5.12 -16.09
C CYS A 58 1.84 -4.20 -16.45
N GLY A 59 0.66 -4.79 -16.64
CA GLY A 59 -0.56 -4.05 -16.94
C GLY A 59 -0.55 -3.37 -18.32
N ASN A 60 0.10 -3.95 -19.33
CA ASN A 60 0.11 -3.42 -20.69
C ASN A 60 -1.25 -3.51 -21.36
N VAL A 61 -1.98 -4.59 -21.12
CA VAL A 61 -3.33 -4.81 -21.67
C VAL A 61 -4.30 -4.92 -20.51
N LEU A 62 -5.35 -4.12 -20.54
CA LEU A 62 -6.44 -4.14 -19.57
C LEU A 62 -7.71 -4.53 -20.29
N GLU A 63 -8.27 -5.67 -19.92
CA GLU A 63 -9.57 -6.12 -20.43
C GLU A 63 -10.65 -5.81 -19.41
N PHE A 64 -11.71 -5.14 -19.84
CA PHE A 64 -12.82 -4.77 -18.98
C PHE A 64 -14.09 -5.51 -19.40
N LYS A 65 -14.95 -5.79 -18.45
CA LYS A 65 -16.32 -6.28 -18.67
C LYS A 65 -17.33 -5.33 -18.03
N PRO A 66 -18.48 -5.08 -18.68
CA PRO A 66 -19.56 -4.37 -18.03
C PRO A 66 -20.06 -5.19 -16.84
N SER A 67 -20.39 -4.51 -15.75
CA SER A 67 -21.10 -5.08 -14.62
C SER A 67 -22.60 -4.83 -14.75
N GLU A 68 -23.41 -5.55 -13.99
CA GLU A 68 -24.88 -5.37 -13.93
C GLU A 68 -25.27 -3.92 -13.59
N ASP A 69 -24.43 -3.24 -12.82
CA ASP A 69 -24.61 -1.83 -12.43
C ASP A 69 -24.18 -0.82 -13.53
N GLY A 70 -23.84 -1.28 -14.76
CA GLY A 70 -23.42 -0.43 -15.88
C GLY A 70 -21.97 0.09 -15.81
N TYR A 71 -21.19 -0.30 -14.81
CA TYR A 71 -19.78 0.10 -14.69
C TYR A 71 -18.86 -0.92 -15.35
N LEU A 72 -17.72 -0.42 -15.87
CA LEU A 72 -16.65 -1.29 -16.36
C LEU A 72 -15.83 -1.83 -15.19
N LYS A 73 -15.74 -3.15 -15.10
CA LYS A 73 -14.86 -3.84 -14.13
C LYS A 73 -13.69 -4.47 -14.86
N LEU A 74 -12.47 -4.28 -14.33
CA LEU A 74 -11.29 -4.97 -14.83
C LEU A 74 -11.53 -6.49 -14.75
N TYR A 75 -11.50 -7.14 -15.92
CA TYR A 75 -11.72 -8.58 -16.06
C TYR A 75 -10.40 -9.34 -16.06
N LYS A 76 -9.46 -8.92 -16.91
CA LYS A 76 -8.20 -9.63 -17.10
C LYS A 76 -7.07 -8.66 -17.38
N THR A 77 -5.92 -8.95 -16.81
CA THR A 77 -4.64 -8.35 -17.14
C THR A 77 -3.52 -9.16 -16.51
N TRP A 78 -2.31 -9.00 -17.02
CA TRP A 78 -1.14 -9.62 -16.43
C TRP A 78 -0.47 -8.65 -15.44
N PHE A 79 -0.26 -9.12 -14.22
CA PHE A 79 0.46 -8.42 -13.16
C PHE A 79 1.74 -9.14 -12.78
N CYS A 80 2.87 -8.43 -12.80
CA CYS A 80 4.18 -9.00 -12.45
C CYS A 80 4.34 -9.35 -10.96
N LYS A 81 3.44 -8.90 -10.09
CA LYS A 81 3.42 -9.09 -8.62
C LYS A 81 4.70 -8.62 -7.90
N SER A 82 5.62 -7.96 -8.60
CA SER A 82 6.84 -7.43 -8.02
C SER A 82 6.55 -6.33 -7.00
N LYS A 83 7.34 -6.32 -5.92
CA LYS A 83 7.34 -5.20 -4.95
C LYS A 83 7.99 -3.94 -5.51
N LEU A 84 8.77 -4.07 -6.59
CA LEU A 84 9.39 -2.96 -7.29
C LEU A 84 8.47 -2.32 -8.35
N CYS A 85 7.27 -2.87 -8.58
CA CYS A 85 6.37 -2.41 -9.62
C CYS A 85 5.37 -1.38 -9.07
N PRO A 86 5.37 -0.12 -9.56
CA PRO A 86 4.41 0.92 -9.16
C PRO A 86 2.95 0.50 -9.32
N VAL A 87 2.58 -0.11 -10.45
CA VAL A 87 1.21 -0.61 -10.70
C VAL A 87 0.80 -1.68 -9.67
N CYS A 88 1.67 -2.66 -9.40
CA CYS A 88 1.38 -3.71 -8.42
C CYS A 88 1.30 -3.17 -6.99
N ASN A 89 2.15 -2.20 -6.64
CA ASN A 89 2.15 -1.58 -5.32
C ASN A 89 0.89 -0.73 -5.11
N TRP A 90 0.52 0.09 -6.09
CA TRP A 90 -0.73 0.84 -6.05
C TRP A 90 -1.94 -0.09 -5.85
N ARG A 91 -2.06 -1.16 -6.63
CA ARG A 91 -3.15 -2.14 -6.47
C ARG A 91 -3.15 -2.83 -5.11
N ARG A 92 -1.96 -3.18 -4.62
CA ARG A 92 -1.81 -3.78 -3.28
C ARG A 92 -2.25 -2.80 -2.19
N ALA A 93 -1.85 -1.53 -2.30
CA ALA A 93 -2.27 -0.48 -1.37
C ALA A 93 -3.79 -0.32 -1.35
N MET A 94 -4.45 -0.24 -2.50
CA MET A 94 -5.92 -0.18 -2.59
C MET A 94 -6.59 -1.40 -1.94
N LYS A 95 -6.10 -2.60 -2.24
CA LYS A 95 -6.65 -3.84 -1.65
C LYS A 95 -6.49 -3.84 -0.14
N ASN A 96 -5.29 -3.53 0.35
CA ASN A 96 -5.00 -3.50 1.78
C ASN A 96 -5.83 -2.44 2.50
N SER A 97 -5.99 -1.25 1.92
CA SER A 97 -6.83 -0.19 2.47
C SER A 97 -8.29 -0.62 2.59
N SER A 98 -8.85 -1.22 1.53
CA SER A 98 -10.23 -1.74 1.57
C SER A 98 -10.41 -2.88 2.60
N GLN A 99 -9.42 -3.75 2.75
CA GLN A 99 -9.47 -4.81 3.75
C GLN A 99 -9.35 -4.23 5.18
N ALA A 100 -8.44 -3.28 5.39
CA ALA A 100 -8.27 -2.61 6.67
C ALA A 100 -9.55 -1.88 7.10
N GLN A 101 -10.20 -1.19 6.18
CA GLN A 101 -11.47 -0.51 6.46
C GLN A 101 -12.54 -1.50 6.93
N LYS A 102 -12.72 -2.63 6.25
CA LYS A 102 -13.70 -3.65 6.65
C LYS A 102 -13.41 -4.21 8.04
N VAL A 103 -12.13 -4.46 8.35
CA VAL A 103 -11.74 -4.93 9.69
C VAL A 103 -12.04 -3.88 10.75
N ILE A 104 -11.74 -2.60 10.48
CA ILE A 104 -12.03 -1.51 11.42
C ILE A 104 -13.54 -1.39 11.65
N GLU A 105 -14.35 -1.40 10.58
CA GLU A 105 -15.81 -1.33 10.66
C GLU A 105 -16.39 -2.47 11.52
N GLU A 106 -15.87 -3.68 11.36
CA GLU A 106 -16.32 -4.84 12.14
C GLU A 106 -15.91 -4.72 13.61
N VAL A 107 -14.65 -4.35 13.87
CA VAL A 107 -14.18 -4.13 15.25
C VAL A 107 -14.96 -3.02 15.94
N VAL A 108 -15.32 -1.94 15.24
CA VAL A 108 -16.14 -0.86 15.82
C VAL A 108 -17.53 -1.35 16.21
N LYS A 109 -18.12 -2.26 15.43
CA LYS A 109 -19.42 -2.88 15.78
C LYS A 109 -19.32 -3.82 16.96
N GLU A 110 -18.33 -4.72 16.97
CA GLU A 110 -18.16 -5.71 18.02
C GLU A 110 -17.67 -5.11 19.34
N LYS A 111 -16.86 -4.05 19.26
CA LYS A 111 -16.19 -3.40 20.39
C LYS A 111 -16.42 -1.87 20.41
N PRO A 112 -17.66 -1.40 20.55
CA PRO A 112 -17.99 0.03 20.42
C PRO A 112 -17.32 0.93 21.46
N LYS A 113 -16.85 0.36 22.58
CA LYS A 113 -16.11 1.07 23.64
C LYS A 113 -14.60 1.03 23.44
N ALA A 114 -14.08 0.30 22.47
CA ALA A 114 -12.65 0.24 22.19
C ALA A 114 -12.10 1.62 21.78
N ARG A 115 -10.86 1.87 22.11
CA ARG A 115 -10.17 3.11 21.75
C ARG A 115 -9.12 2.84 20.70
N TRP A 116 -8.98 3.80 19.79
CA TRP A 116 -7.99 3.75 18.71
C TRP A 116 -6.86 4.74 19.02
N LEU A 117 -5.63 4.25 19.01
CA LEU A 117 -4.43 5.03 19.25
C LEU A 117 -3.53 4.96 18.03
N PHE A 118 -3.00 6.10 17.62
CA PHE A 118 -2.01 6.17 16.57
C PHE A 118 -0.62 6.36 17.19
N LEU A 119 0.27 5.42 16.91
CA LEU A 119 1.63 5.41 17.42
C LEU A 119 2.62 5.51 16.27
N THR A 120 3.58 6.41 16.36
CA THR A 120 4.71 6.48 15.45
C THR A 120 6.00 6.13 16.21
N LEU A 121 6.68 5.10 15.74
CA LEU A 121 7.99 4.69 16.24
C LEU A 121 9.05 5.08 15.23
N SER A 122 10.08 5.75 15.67
CA SER A 122 11.23 6.14 14.84
C SER A 122 12.54 5.77 15.51
N THR A 123 13.58 5.70 14.71
CA THR A 123 14.96 5.49 15.17
C THR A 123 15.86 6.56 14.55
N LYS A 124 17.11 6.67 15.00
CA LYS A 124 18.09 7.54 14.36
C LYS A 124 18.20 7.21 12.87
N ASN A 125 18.35 8.22 12.03
CA ASN A 125 18.51 8.05 10.59
C ASN A 125 19.68 7.11 10.27
N ALA A 126 19.45 6.22 9.31
CA ALA A 126 20.49 5.33 8.79
C ALA A 126 21.26 6.05 7.67
N ILE A 127 22.58 5.92 7.68
CA ILE A 127 23.46 6.61 6.73
C ILE A 127 23.72 5.80 5.45
N ASP A 128 23.46 4.50 5.49
CA ASP A 128 23.64 3.57 4.36
C ASP A 128 22.62 2.43 4.39
N GLY A 129 22.57 1.64 3.32
CA GLY A 129 21.61 0.55 3.17
C GLY A 129 21.78 -0.58 4.20
N LYS A 130 23.02 -0.86 4.66
CA LYS A 130 23.27 -1.90 5.67
C LYS A 130 22.80 -1.46 7.06
N THR A 131 23.08 -0.21 7.41
CA THR A 131 22.59 0.41 8.64
C THR A 131 21.06 0.47 8.65
N LEU A 132 20.44 0.81 7.51
CA LEU A 132 19.00 0.80 7.34
C LEU A 132 18.40 -0.61 7.56
N GLU A 133 18.98 -1.63 6.93
CA GLU A 133 18.54 -3.02 7.10
C GLU A 133 18.59 -3.46 8.57
N ASN A 134 19.68 -3.17 9.25
CA ASN A 134 19.84 -3.49 10.66
C ASN A 134 18.82 -2.73 11.53
N SER A 135 18.66 -1.43 11.30
CA SER A 135 17.69 -0.60 12.03
C SER A 135 16.25 -1.11 11.86
N LEU A 136 15.85 -1.49 10.64
CA LEU A 136 14.53 -2.06 10.38
C LEU A 136 14.33 -3.42 11.09
N LYS A 137 15.37 -4.26 11.13
CA LYS A 137 15.34 -5.52 11.87
C LYS A 137 15.17 -5.28 13.38
N GLU A 138 15.95 -4.38 13.95
CA GLU A 138 15.89 -4.07 15.39
C GLU A 138 14.55 -3.39 15.76
N MET A 139 14.06 -2.46 14.94
CA MET A 139 12.75 -1.84 15.14
C MET A 139 11.63 -2.90 15.15
N THR A 140 11.71 -3.88 14.24
CA THR A 140 10.72 -4.97 14.16
C THR A 140 10.80 -5.86 15.40
N LYS A 141 12.01 -6.22 15.86
CA LYS A 141 12.21 -7.01 17.08
C LYS A 141 11.71 -6.26 18.32
N ALA A 142 12.05 -4.98 18.45
CA ALA A 142 11.63 -4.12 19.56
C ALA A 142 10.09 -4.00 19.60
N PHE A 143 9.46 -3.81 18.44
CA PHE A 143 8.00 -3.82 18.32
C PHE A 143 7.39 -5.13 18.85
N HIS A 144 7.88 -6.28 18.39
CA HIS A 144 7.38 -7.58 18.87
C HIS A 144 7.63 -7.80 20.35
N LYS A 145 8.77 -7.32 20.89
CA LYS A 145 9.06 -7.40 22.33
C LYS A 145 8.08 -6.54 23.13
N LEU A 146 7.82 -5.31 22.68
CA LEU A 146 6.86 -4.40 23.33
C LEU A 146 5.49 -5.05 23.53
N PHE A 147 4.99 -5.71 22.49
CA PHE A 147 3.66 -6.34 22.52
C PHE A 147 3.61 -7.67 23.25
N LYS A 148 4.75 -8.21 23.71
CA LYS A 148 4.81 -9.35 24.63
C LYS A 148 4.71 -8.97 26.12
N TYR A 149 4.91 -7.70 26.46
CA TYR A 149 4.75 -7.26 27.84
C TYR A 149 3.27 -7.36 28.28
N LYS A 150 3.04 -8.02 29.42
CA LYS A 150 1.67 -8.25 29.97
C LYS A 150 0.87 -6.95 30.10
N LYS A 151 1.52 -5.83 30.51
CA LYS A 151 0.87 -4.53 30.62
C LYS A 151 0.35 -3.98 29.28
N VAL A 152 1.00 -4.31 28.17
CA VAL A 152 0.60 -3.90 26.82
C VAL A 152 -0.42 -4.90 26.26
N SER A 153 -0.10 -6.20 26.30
CA SER A 153 -0.92 -7.24 25.67
C SER A 153 -2.28 -7.42 26.33
N LYS A 154 -2.40 -7.15 27.65
CA LYS A 154 -3.65 -7.34 28.42
C LYS A 154 -4.82 -6.53 27.85
N ASN A 155 -4.56 -5.33 27.38
CA ASN A 155 -5.60 -4.40 26.91
C ASN A 155 -5.59 -4.25 25.37
N LEU A 156 -4.74 -4.98 24.66
CA LEU A 156 -4.63 -4.92 23.21
C LEU A 156 -5.66 -5.84 22.55
N ILE A 157 -6.57 -5.25 21.78
CA ILE A 157 -7.50 -6.00 20.92
C ILE A 157 -6.77 -6.39 19.62
N GLY A 158 -6.04 -5.46 19.03
CA GLY A 158 -5.30 -5.70 17.81
C GLY A 158 -4.55 -4.47 17.33
N PHE A 159 -3.80 -4.64 16.24
CA PHE A 159 -3.09 -3.53 15.61
C PHE A 159 -2.93 -3.71 14.11
N MET A 160 -2.77 -2.61 13.41
CA MET A 160 -2.26 -2.55 12.05
C MET A 160 -0.99 -1.71 12.02
N ARG A 161 0.02 -2.15 11.26
CA ARG A 161 1.28 -1.39 11.16
C ARG A 161 1.73 -1.24 9.71
N SER A 162 2.36 -0.11 9.43
CA SER A 162 3.07 0.17 8.20
C SER A 162 4.46 0.70 8.52
N THR A 163 5.46 0.23 7.80
CA THR A 163 6.82 0.77 7.90
C THR A 163 7.09 1.63 6.67
N GLU A 164 7.60 2.82 6.91
CA GLU A 164 7.95 3.78 5.89
C GLU A 164 9.42 4.14 5.99
N VAL A 165 10.05 4.38 4.84
CA VAL A 165 11.41 4.87 4.74
C VAL A 165 11.41 6.06 3.81
N THR A 166 11.81 7.21 4.30
CA THR A 166 11.99 8.42 3.50
C THR A 166 13.47 8.76 3.40
N VAL A 167 13.87 9.38 2.29
CA VAL A 167 15.25 9.82 2.07
C VAL A 167 15.35 11.30 2.38
N ASN A 168 16.25 11.67 3.26
CA ASN A 168 16.57 13.06 3.52
C ASN A 168 17.35 13.64 2.33
N LYS A 169 16.76 14.63 1.67
CA LYS A 169 17.37 15.25 0.47
C LYS A 169 18.64 16.03 0.75
N LYS A 170 18.92 16.41 2.01
CA LYS A 170 20.10 17.22 2.38
C LYS A 170 21.36 16.37 2.52
N ASP A 171 21.25 15.21 3.14
CA ASP A 171 22.39 14.36 3.51
C ASP A 171 22.30 12.94 2.97
N GLY A 172 21.22 12.59 2.25
CA GLY A 172 21.01 11.27 1.70
C GLY A 172 20.68 10.19 2.74
N SER A 173 20.54 10.55 4.01
CA SER A 173 20.21 9.59 5.07
C SER A 173 18.78 9.06 4.96
N TYR A 174 18.56 7.87 5.48
CA TYR A 174 17.27 7.22 5.51
C TYR A 174 16.58 7.45 6.85
N ASN A 175 15.39 8.03 6.80
CA ASN A 175 14.53 8.17 7.97
C ASN A 175 13.51 7.04 7.92
N GLN A 176 13.69 6.03 8.74
CA GLN A 176 12.81 4.89 8.90
C GLN A 176 11.89 5.08 10.09
N HIS A 177 10.61 4.87 9.87
CA HIS A 177 9.61 4.95 10.92
C HIS A 177 8.49 3.94 10.70
N MET A 178 7.81 3.61 11.77
CA MET A 178 6.70 2.66 11.78
C MET A 178 5.47 3.35 12.33
N HIS A 179 4.43 3.41 11.52
CA HIS A 179 3.10 3.85 11.92
C HIS A 179 2.29 2.65 12.38
N VAL A 180 1.68 2.77 13.53
CA VAL A 180 0.88 1.70 14.14
C VAL A 180 -0.46 2.27 14.57
N LEU A 181 -1.53 1.68 14.08
CA LEU A 181 -2.87 1.90 14.59
C LEU A 181 -3.19 0.80 15.58
N LEU A 182 -3.38 1.16 16.84
CA LEU A 182 -3.69 0.25 17.93
C LEU A 182 -5.17 0.33 18.24
N CYS A 183 -5.80 -0.83 18.43
CA CYS A 183 -7.12 -0.93 19.03
C CYS A 183 -6.96 -1.53 20.43
N VAL A 184 -7.43 -0.82 21.45
CA VAL A 184 -7.27 -1.20 22.87
C VAL A 184 -8.61 -1.20 23.60
N GLU A 185 -8.74 -2.08 24.58
CA GLU A 185 -9.89 -2.05 25.49
C GLU A 185 -9.93 -0.74 26.29
N THR A 186 -11.13 -0.26 26.58
CA THR A 186 -11.30 0.86 27.51
C THR A 186 -10.92 0.42 28.91
N VAL A 187 -9.84 0.95 29.45
CA VAL A 187 -9.48 0.75 30.84
C VAL A 187 -10.32 1.71 31.68
N SER A 188 -11.23 1.18 32.49
CA SER A 188 -11.84 2.00 33.54
C SER A 188 -10.77 2.22 34.61
N TYR A 189 -10.27 3.40 34.73
CA TYR A 189 -9.48 3.83 35.88
C TYR A 189 -10.43 3.96 37.08
N THR A 190 -10.75 2.86 37.72
CA THR A 190 -11.29 2.90 39.06
C THR A 190 -10.10 3.01 40.00
N HIS A 191 -9.93 4.25 40.52
CA HIS A 191 -9.13 4.62 41.68
C HIS A 191 -7.64 4.33 41.70
N LEU A 192 -6.87 5.35 41.36
CA LEU A 192 -5.67 5.71 42.12
C LEU A 192 -6.10 6.75 43.17
N THR A 193 -6.51 6.30 44.32
CA THR A 193 -6.40 7.04 45.57
C THR A 193 -5.13 6.60 46.27
#